data_31f47e86f1f0ecfa479d46d5a3e24d91
#
_entry.id   31f47e86f1f0ecfa479d46d5a3e24d91
#
_cell.length_a   1.000
_cell.length_b   1.000
_cell.length_c   1.000
_cell.angle_alpha   90.00
_cell.angle_beta   90.00
_cell.angle_gamma   90.00
#
_symmetry.space_group_name_H-M   'P 1'
#
loop_
_entity.id
_entity.type
_entity.pdbx_description
1 polymer ?
#
loop_
_entity_poly.entity_id
_entity_poly.type
_entity_poly.pdbx_seq_one_letter_code
_entity_poly.pdbx_strand_id
1 'polypeptide(L)'
;KLERNRLYDIRVNIDKKGDTDPHSAVPLNAGYTIQDWSTHEVLVSVEGINFIYVKDTKISMPNSTQFTTTFQSSTPDVEIQKITVNGVSVSNGGKEITITATPNVKSGNITITSPLPENFLAKDITFQVVNGAGLTQPVTVSQYPALYIGSDISADVPGGSQGQNNTKMYIMNSFVADF
;
A
#
# COMPACT_ATOMS: atom_id res chain seq x y z
N LYS A 1 20.98 27.22 -10.18
CA LYS A 1 21.08 26.63 -11.53
C LYS A 1 20.11 25.46 -11.59
N LEU A 2 19.09 25.53 -12.46
CA LEU A 2 18.14 24.44 -12.66
C LEU A 2 18.83 23.32 -13.45
N GLU A 3 18.70 22.08 -12.97
CA GLU A 3 19.26 20.90 -13.62
C GLU A 3 18.19 20.14 -14.37
N ARG A 4 18.57 19.50 -15.48
CA ARG A 4 17.66 18.71 -16.31
C ARG A 4 17.28 17.41 -15.59
N ASN A 5 16.05 16.93 -15.75
CA ASN A 5 15.51 15.71 -15.12
C ASN A 5 15.40 15.78 -13.58
N ARG A 6 15.18 16.97 -13.05
CA ARG A 6 14.87 17.17 -11.63
C ARG A 6 13.49 17.79 -11.47
N LEU A 7 12.74 17.33 -10.48
CA LEU A 7 11.51 17.97 -10.04
C LEU A 7 11.88 19.01 -8.98
N TYR A 8 11.50 20.27 -9.23
CA TYR A 8 11.69 21.35 -8.28
C TYR A 8 10.36 21.69 -7.65
N ASP A 9 10.19 21.40 -6.37
CA ASP A 9 9.05 21.86 -5.57
C ASP A 9 9.44 23.19 -4.89
N ILE A 10 8.80 24.26 -5.33
CA ILE A 10 9.03 25.60 -4.79
C ILE A 10 7.83 25.94 -3.90
N ARG A 11 8.06 25.99 -2.62
CA ARG A 11 7.05 26.42 -1.64
C ARG A 11 7.25 27.87 -1.31
N VAL A 12 6.21 28.65 -1.54
CA VAL A 12 6.18 30.05 -1.20
C VAL A 12 5.22 30.24 -0.05
N ASN A 13 5.73 30.62 1.11
CA ASN A 13 4.91 30.95 2.27
C ASN A 13 4.62 32.45 2.26
N ILE A 14 3.35 32.82 2.13
CA ILE A 14 2.94 34.23 2.14
C ILE A 14 2.36 34.52 3.54
N ASP A 15 3.23 34.99 4.43
CA ASP A 15 2.86 35.25 5.83
C ASP A 15 2.23 36.63 6.02
N LYS A 16 2.31 37.50 5.02
CA LYS A 16 1.78 38.86 5.07
C LYS A 16 1.00 39.21 3.82
N LYS A 17 -0.08 39.92 4.00
CA LYS A 17 -0.85 40.52 2.91
C LYS A 17 0.05 41.51 2.17
N GLY A 18 0.11 41.39 0.86
CA GLY A 18 0.89 42.30 0.01
C GLY A 18 0.42 43.75 0.18
N ASP A 19 1.34 44.68 -0.02
CA ASP A 19 1.07 46.11 -0.05
C ASP A 19 0.62 46.55 -1.45
N THR A 20 -0.19 47.59 -1.51
CA THR A 20 -0.61 48.21 -2.77
C THR A 20 0.45 49.19 -3.32
N ASP A 21 1.47 49.52 -2.52
CA ASP A 21 2.60 50.33 -2.95
C ASP A 21 3.70 49.47 -3.61
N PRO A 22 4.01 49.65 -4.90
CA PRO A 22 5.03 48.90 -5.58
C PRO A 22 6.48 49.13 -5.05
N HIS A 23 6.68 50.17 -4.21
CA HIS A 23 7.95 50.45 -3.57
C HIS A 23 8.09 49.80 -2.19
N SER A 24 7.02 49.23 -1.68
CA SER A 24 6.99 48.52 -0.39
C SER A 24 7.10 47.01 -0.62
N ALA A 25 8.29 46.53 -0.95
CA ALA A 25 8.51 45.12 -1.17
C ALA A 25 8.40 44.31 0.11
N VAL A 26 7.44 43.39 0.18
CA VAL A 26 7.33 42.41 1.26
C VAL A 26 8.30 41.27 0.98
N PRO A 27 9.24 40.95 1.89
CA PRO A 27 10.15 39.83 1.68
C PRO A 27 9.36 38.51 1.64
N LEU A 28 9.59 37.76 0.57
CA LEU A 28 9.00 36.43 0.37
C LEU A 28 9.97 35.37 0.91
N ASN A 29 9.54 34.61 1.90
CA ASN A 29 10.26 33.43 2.35
C ASN A 29 9.91 32.25 1.45
N ALA A 30 10.80 31.91 0.53
CA ALA A 30 10.67 30.76 -0.33
C ALA A 30 11.63 29.65 0.09
N GLY A 31 11.10 28.49 0.44
CA GLY A 31 11.88 27.25 0.59
C GLY A 31 11.77 26.42 -0.69
N TYR A 32 12.86 25.81 -1.11
CA TYR A 32 12.82 24.85 -2.22
C TYR A 32 13.46 23.53 -1.79
N THR A 33 12.89 22.44 -2.28
CA THR A 33 13.43 21.09 -2.10
C THR A 33 13.64 20.47 -3.47
N ILE A 34 14.82 19.89 -3.68
CA ILE A 34 15.13 19.14 -4.90
C ILE A 34 14.86 17.67 -4.58
N GLN A 35 13.93 17.05 -5.31
CA GLN A 35 13.62 15.62 -5.16
C GLN A 35 14.11 14.85 -6.37
N ASP A 36 14.67 13.67 -6.14
CA ASP A 36 14.95 12.70 -7.18
C ASP A 36 13.64 12.00 -7.63
N TRP A 37 13.58 11.59 -8.89
CA TRP A 37 12.39 10.98 -9.50
C TRP A 37 11.89 9.68 -8.82
N SER A 38 12.70 9.09 -7.96
CA SER A 38 12.40 7.84 -7.25
C SER A 38 11.72 8.02 -5.89
N THR A 39 11.56 9.24 -5.41
CA THR A 39 10.96 9.53 -4.10
C THR A 39 9.51 9.93 -4.25
N HIS A 40 8.61 8.99 -3.94
CA HIS A 40 7.16 9.23 -3.86
C HIS A 40 6.75 9.78 -2.47
N GLU A 41 7.51 10.70 -1.92
CA GLU A 41 7.11 11.32 -0.66
C GLU A 41 6.51 12.71 -0.93
N VAL A 42 5.21 12.80 -0.89
CA VAL A 42 4.50 14.07 -0.82
C VAL A 42 4.26 14.40 0.64
N LEU A 43 5.19 15.09 1.27
CA LEU A 43 4.99 15.67 2.58
C LEU A 43 4.28 17.03 2.42
N VAL A 44 2.96 17.02 2.52
CA VAL A 44 2.19 18.26 2.61
C VAL A 44 1.89 18.51 4.09
N SER A 45 2.76 19.25 4.77
CA SER A 45 2.44 19.83 6.07
C SER A 45 1.94 21.25 5.82
N VAL A 46 0.63 21.43 5.80
CA VAL A 46 0.01 22.75 5.86
C VAL A 46 -0.73 22.82 7.19
N GLU A 47 -0.32 23.72 8.07
CA GLU A 47 -1.05 23.96 9.32
C GLU A 47 -2.51 24.31 9.01
N GLY A 48 -3.44 23.56 9.60
CA GLY A 48 -4.89 23.77 9.42
C GLY A 48 -5.57 22.96 8.33
N ILE A 49 -4.85 22.16 7.51
CA ILE A 49 -5.48 21.26 6.55
C ILE A 49 -5.57 19.85 7.15
N ASN A 50 -6.79 19.31 7.17
CA ASN A 50 -6.98 17.91 7.53
C ASN A 50 -6.56 17.02 6.37
N PHE A 51 -5.76 16.00 6.66
CA PHE A 51 -5.33 14.99 5.68
C PHE A 51 -5.17 13.63 6.33
N ILE A 52 -5.27 12.60 5.49
CA ILE A 52 -4.83 11.23 5.76
C ILE A 52 -4.11 10.73 4.51
N TYR A 53 -2.95 10.18 4.69
CA TYR A 53 -2.12 9.59 3.64
C TYR A 53 -1.65 8.22 4.05
N VAL A 54 -1.78 7.25 3.15
CA VAL A 54 -1.22 5.90 3.29
C VAL A 54 -0.26 5.68 2.14
N LYS A 55 0.96 5.26 2.43
CA LYS A 55 2.02 5.10 1.43
C LYS A 55 1.63 4.10 0.35
N ASP A 56 1.18 2.92 0.76
CA ASP A 56 0.80 1.85 -0.16
C ASP A 56 -0.71 1.64 -0.10
N THR A 57 -1.44 2.12 -1.10
CA THR A 57 -2.89 1.97 -1.21
C THR A 57 -3.32 0.79 -2.08
N LYS A 58 -2.39 0.25 -2.88
CA LYS A 58 -2.54 -0.99 -3.65
C LYS A 58 -1.39 -1.92 -3.30
N ILE A 59 -1.69 -2.96 -2.56
CA ILE A 59 -0.70 -3.85 -1.96
C ILE A 59 -0.81 -5.23 -2.61
N SER A 60 0.33 -5.79 -2.99
CA SER A 60 0.45 -7.19 -3.40
C SER A 60 1.18 -7.97 -2.31
N MET A 61 0.58 -9.07 -1.85
CA MET A 61 1.14 -9.97 -0.84
C MET A 61 1.35 -11.38 -1.42
N PRO A 62 2.39 -11.59 -2.24
CA PRO A 62 2.67 -12.91 -2.80
C PRO A 62 3.28 -13.81 -1.72
N ASN A 63 2.65 -14.94 -1.45
CA ASN A 63 3.11 -15.92 -0.46
C ASN A 63 3.50 -15.29 0.90
N SER A 64 2.75 -14.31 1.33
CA SER A 64 2.99 -13.60 2.57
C SER A 64 1.73 -13.54 3.42
N THR A 65 1.88 -13.76 4.71
CA THR A 65 0.81 -13.62 5.70
C THR A 65 0.79 -12.24 6.36
N GLN A 66 1.80 -11.41 6.11
CA GLN A 66 1.91 -10.11 6.73
C GLN A 66 2.50 -9.08 5.77
N PHE A 67 1.97 -7.86 5.85
CA PHE A 67 2.51 -6.68 5.17
C PHE A 67 2.42 -5.46 6.08
N THR A 68 3.39 -4.59 6.00
CA THR A 68 3.40 -3.33 6.77
C THR A 68 3.60 -2.16 5.83
N THR A 69 2.69 -1.19 5.91
CA THR A 69 2.79 0.12 5.24
C THR A 69 2.82 1.23 6.28
N THR A 70 3.08 2.45 5.84
CA THR A 70 3.10 3.63 6.71
C THR A 70 1.96 4.57 6.40
N PHE A 71 1.54 5.33 7.41
CA PHE A 71 0.56 6.40 7.25
C PHE A 71 1.03 7.71 7.86
N GLN A 72 0.43 8.79 7.40
CA GLN A 72 0.53 10.13 7.98
C GLN A 72 -0.86 10.76 8.04
N SER A 73 -1.15 11.45 9.14
CA SER A 73 -2.44 12.03 9.40
C SER A 73 -2.32 13.38 10.09
N SER A 74 -3.27 14.26 9.85
CA SER A 74 -3.39 15.53 10.59
C SER A 74 -3.81 15.34 12.05
N THR A 75 -4.48 14.21 12.35
CA THR A 75 -4.95 13.85 13.70
C THR A 75 -4.31 12.56 14.18
N PRO A 76 -4.12 12.34 15.49
CA PRO A 76 -3.49 11.13 16.02
C PRO A 76 -4.43 9.91 16.00
N ASP A 77 -5.75 10.13 15.89
CA ASP A 77 -6.76 9.10 15.97
C ASP A 77 -6.96 8.50 14.58
N VAL A 78 -6.30 7.38 14.31
CA VAL A 78 -6.40 6.65 13.04
C VAL A 78 -7.01 5.29 13.29
N GLU A 79 -8.11 5.00 12.59
CA GLU A 79 -8.88 3.78 12.71
C GLU A 79 -8.96 3.03 11.38
N ILE A 80 -9.14 1.71 11.48
CA ILE A 80 -9.39 0.82 10.34
C ILE A 80 -10.88 0.47 10.32
N GLN A 81 -11.53 0.76 9.20
CA GLN A 81 -12.97 0.57 9.04
C GLN A 81 -13.31 -0.15 7.72
N LYS A 82 -14.53 -0.65 7.62
CA LYS A 82 -15.11 -1.25 6.41
C LYS A 82 -14.23 -2.31 5.76
N ILE A 83 -13.79 -3.28 6.56
CA ILE A 83 -12.96 -4.37 6.08
C ILE A 83 -13.83 -5.36 5.32
N THR A 84 -13.37 -5.71 4.10
CA THR A 84 -13.97 -6.81 3.33
C THR A 84 -12.92 -7.81 2.90
N VAL A 85 -13.31 -9.07 2.80
CA VAL A 85 -12.51 -10.15 2.20
C VAL A 85 -13.36 -10.77 1.10
N ASN A 86 -12.84 -10.77 -0.13
CA ASN A 86 -13.55 -11.22 -1.33
C ASN A 86 -14.96 -10.58 -1.46
N GLY A 87 -15.06 -9.29 -1.13
CA GLY A 87 -16.32 -8.54 -1.19
C GLY A 87 -17.28 -8.76 0.01
N VAL A 88 -16.95 -9.64 0.94
CA VAL A 88 -17.75 -9.89 2.14
C VAL A 88 -17.21 -9.12 3.33
N SER A 89 -18.07 -8.39 4.04
CA SER A 89 -17.67 -7.64 5.24
C SER A 89 -17.25 -8.59 6.36
N VAL A 90 -16.11 -8.29 6.99
CA VAL A 90 -15.54 -9.09 8.08
C VAL A 90 -15.16 -8.20 9.26
N SER A 91 -15.10 -8.79 10.45
CA SER A 91 -14.64 -8.12 11.66
C SER A 91 -13.10 -8.09 11.71
N ASN A 92 -12.55 -6.96 12.14
CA ASN A 92 -11.12 -6.85 12.41
C ASN A 92 -10.72 -7.72 13.62
N GLY A 93 -9.56 -8.35 13.56
CA GLY A 93 -9.06 -9.22 14.62
C GLY A 93 -9.72 -10.62 14.61
N GLY A 94 -10.46 -10.96 13.57
CA GLY A 94 -11.00 -12.30 13.34
C GLY A 94 -10.00 -13.27 12.71
N LYS A 95 -10.47 -14.49 12.41
CA LYS A 95 -9.63 -15.53 11.79
C LYS A 95 -9.15 -15.17 10.39
N GLU A 96 -9.94 -14.36 9.66
CA GLU A 96 -9.67 -14.03 8.26
C GLU A 96 -8.63 -12.93 8.11
N ILE A 97 -8.63 -11.95 9.04
CA ILE A 97 -7.79 -10.77 8.93
C ILE A 97 -7.66 -10.04 10.25
N THR A 98 -6.47 -9.50 10.47
CA THR A 98 -6.19 -8.51 11.52
C THR A 98 -5.43 -7.35 10.90
N ILE A 99 -5.95 -6.13 11.06
CA ILE A 99 -5.30 -4.91 10.60
C ILE A 99 -5.13 -3.99 11.80
N THR A 100 -3.90 -3.60 12.09
CA THR A 100 -3.58 -2.71 13.20
C THR A 100 -2.89 -1.45 12.69
N ALA A 101 -3.32 -0.29 13.20
CA ALA A 101 -2.60 0.97 13.03
C ALA A 101 -1.89 1.33 14.33
N THR A 102 -0.73 1.99 14.25
CA THR A 102 -0.05 2.52 15.43
C THR A 102 -0.97 3.52 16.12
N PRO A 103 -1.33 3.30 17.40
CA PRO A 103 -2.33 4.13 18.08
C PRO A 103 -1.77 5.48 18.51
N ASN A 104 -2.62 6.49 18.58
CA ASN A 104 -2.36 7.80 19.16
C ASN A 104 -1.16 8.56 18.56
N VAL A 105 -0.89 8.36 17.26
CA VAL A 105 0.18 9.05 16.55
C VAL A 105 -0.30 9.61 15.22
N LYS A 106 0.28 10.73 14.80
CA LYS A 106 0.02 11.33 13.49
C LYS A 106 0.78 10.64 12.35
N SER A 107 1.80 9.86 12.66
CA SER A 107 2.59 9.09 11.69
C SER A 107 2.97 7.77 12.31
N GLY A 108 2.73 6.67 11.59
CA GLY A 108 2.96 5.34 12.12
C GLY A 108 2.82 4.27 11.05
N ASN A 109 2.69 3.03 11.53
CA ASN A 109 2.57 1.85 10.68
C ASN A 109 1.14 1.32 10.66
N ILE A 110 0.75 0.75 9.51
CA ILE A 110 -0.41 -0.11 9.38
C ILE A 110 0.12 -1.50 9.06
N THR A 111 -0.17 -2.46 9.94
CA THR A 111 0.21 -3.86 9.77
C THR A 111 -1.03 -4.67 9.42
N ILE A 112 -0.96 -5.37 8.32
CA ILE A 112 -2.00 -6.25 7.79
C ILE A 112 -1.54 -7.68 8.00
N THR A 113 -2.33 -8.48 8.69
CA THR A 113 -2.05 -9.91 8.92
C THR A 113 -3.25 -10.72 8.44
N SER A 114 -3.03 -11.64 7.52
CA SER A 114 -4.06 -12.51 6.95
C SER A 114 -3.46 -13.89 6.67
N PRO A 115 -4.14 -14.99 7.03
CA PRO A 115 -3.68 -16.33 6.65
C PRO A 115 -3.64 -16.46 5.13
N LEU A 116 -2.71 -17.26 4.63
CA LEU A 116 -2.64 -17.54 3.20
C LEU A 116 -3.97 -18.10 2.68
N PRO A 117 -4.34 -17.78 1.45
CA PRO A 117 -5.50 -18.39 0.81
C PRO A 117 -5.35 -19.93 0.80
N GLU A 118 -6.37 -20.62 1.26
CA GLU A 118 -6.39 -22.10 1.27
C GLU A 118 -6.59 -22.68 -0.14
N ASN A 119 -7.29 -21.94 -0.98
CA ASN A 119 -7.48 -22.27 -2.39
C ASN A 119 -6.45 -21.52 -3.23
N PHE A 120 -6.08 -22.08 -4.37
CA PHE A 120 -5.13 -21.45 -5.30
C PHE A 120 -5.64 -20.13 -5.94
N LEU A 121 -6.64 -19.50 -5.33
CA LEU A 121 -7.22 -18.24 -5.76
C LEU A 121 -6.65 -17.09 -4.91
N ALA A 122 -6.48 -15.94 -5.52
CA ALA A 122 -6.13 -14.74 -4.80
C ALA A 122 -7.24 -14.34 -3.82
N LYS A 123 -6.84 -13.80 -2.68
CA LYS A 123 -7.75 -13.21 -1.69
C LYS A 123 -7.70 -11.70 -1.83
N ASP A 124 -8.82 -11.09 -2.17
CA ASP A 124 -8.94 -9.64 -2.27
C ASP A 124 -9.44 -9.07 -0.93
N ILE A 125 -8.66 -8.15 -0.37
CA ILE A 125 -8.96 -7.50 0.89
C ILE A 125 -9.10 -6.00 0.62
N THR A 126 -10.16 -5.39 1.11
CA THR A 126 -10.31 -3.94 1.08
C THR A 126 -10.60 -3.39 2.46
N PHE A 127 -10.13 -2.20 2.77
CA PHE A 127 -10.44 -1.50 4.00
C PHE A 127 -10.28 0.02 3.82
N GLN A 128 -10.78 0.77 4.78
CA GLN A 128 -10.63 2.20 4.85
C GLN A 128 -9.80 2.58 6.07
N VAL A 129 -8.84 3.46 5.87
CA VAL A 129 -8.10 4.14 6.93
C VAL A 129 -8.79 5.47 7.16
N VAL A 130 -9.26 5.71 8.39
CA VAL A 130 -10.04 6.89 8.75
C VAL A 130 -9.29 7.65 9.83
N ASN A 131 -9.19 8.95 9.71
CA ASN A 131 -8.61 9.78 10.77
C ASN A 131 -9.69 10.46 11.63
N GLY A 132 -9.29 11.03 12.77
CA GLY A 132 -10.20 11.70 13.69
C GLY A 132 -10.96 12.91 13.11
N ALA A 133 -10.55 13.43 11.95
CA ALA A 133 -11.26 14.45 11.20
C ALA A 133 -12.31 13.86 10.22
N GLY A 134 -12.46 12.53 10.19
CA GLY A 134 -13.42 11.83 9.33
C GLY A 134 -12.96 11.66 7.88
N LEU A 135 -11.71 11.99 7.55
CA LEU A 135 -11.15 11.72 6.21
C LEU A 135 -10.81 10.25 6.06
N THR A 136 -11.06 9.73 4.87
CA THR A 136 -10.90 8.30 4.57
C THR A 136 -9.93 8.08 3.42
N GLN A 137 -9.05 7.09 3.57
CA GLN A 137 -8.18 6.60 2.51
C GLN A 137 -8.47 5.12 2.28
N PRO A 138 -8.98 4.72 1.10
CA PRO A 138 -9.19 3.32 0.77
C PRO A 138 -7.86 2.63 0.47
N VAL A 139 -7.76 1.37 0.91
CA VAL A 139 -6.62 0.49 0.66
C VAL A 139 -7.14 -0.83 0.12
N THR A 140 -6.47 -1.35 -0.91
CA THR A 140 -6.76 -2.64 -1.52
C THR A 140 -5.53 -3.55 -1.42
N VAL A 141 -5.74 -4.81 -1.08
CA VAL A 141 -4.68 -5.81 -0.96
C VAL A 141 -5.09 -7.03 -1.75
N SER A 142 -4.22 -7.47 -2.64
CA SER A 142 -4.35 -8.75 -3.33
C SER A 142 -3.34 -9.72 -2.71
N GLN A 143 -3.83 -10.67 -1.93
CA GLN A 143 -3.01 -11.71 -1.31
C GLN A 143 -3.04 -12.97 -2.16
N TYR A 144 -1.86 -13.44 -2.54
CA TYR A 144 -1.70 -14.62 -3.38
C TYR A 144 -1.23 -15.82 -2.55
N PRO A 145 -1.69 -17.04 -2.88
CA PRO A 145 -1.25 -18.25 -2.21
C PRO A 145 0.24 -18.51 -2.45
N ALA A 146 0.78 -19.46 -1.72
CA ALA A 146 2.14 -19.94 -1.95
C ALA A 146 2.28 -20.45 -3.39
N LEU A 147 3.41 -20.13 -4.02
CA LEU A 147 3.80 -20.76 -5.26
C LEU A 147 4.11 -22.23 -4.98
N TYR A 148 3.34 -23.12 -5.57
CA TYR A 148 3.57 -24.55 -5.45
C TYR A 148 4.30 -25.03 -6.70
N ILE A 149 5.54 -25.48 -6.54
CA ILE A 149 6.28 -26.19 -7.58
C ILE A 149 6.24 -27.66 -7.20
N GLY A 150 5.36 -28.42 -7.85
CA GLY A 150 5.26 -29.86 -7.66
C GLY A 150 5.82 -30.59 -8.86
N SER A 151 6.54 -31.69 -8.63
CA SER A 151 6.81 -32.70 -9.66
C SER A 151 5.86 -33.86 -9.43
N ASP A 152 4.95 -34.10 -10.37
CA ASP A 152 4.19 -35.35 -10.38
C ASP A 152 5.02 -36.40 -11.06
N ILE A 153 5.58 -37.28 -10.25
CA ILE A 153 6.19 -38.52 -10.75
C ILE A 153 5.07 -39.54 -10.72
N SER A 154 4.29 -39.61 -11.80
CA SER A 154 3.33 -40.71 -11.93
C SER A 154 4.12 -42.01 -12.22
N ALA A 155 4.46 -42.72 -11.14
CA ALA A 155 5.13 -44.01 -11.23
C ALA A 155 4.19 -45.13 -11.74
N ASP A 156 2.89 -44.88 -11.79
CA ASP A 156 1.90 -45.88 -12.14
C ASP A 156 0.98 -45.42 -13.27
N VAL A 157 1.46 -45.58 -14.48
CA VAL A 157 0.57 -45.78 -15.62
C VAL A 157 0.43 -47.28 -15.78
N PRO A 158 -0.69 -47.92 -15.41
CA PRO A 158 -0.91 -49.34 -15.68
C PRO A 158 -0.81 -49.59 -17.18
N GLY A 159 0.19 -50.37 -17.63
CA GLY A 159 0.43 -50.70 -19.03
C GLY A 159 1.48 -49.88 -19.75
N GLY A 160 2.17 -48.96 -19.09
CA GLY A 160 3.28 -48.19 -19.67
C GLY A 160 4.55 -49.03 -19.73
N SER A 161 5.15 -49.13 -20.93
CA SER A 161 6.47 -49.74 -21.14
C SER A 161 7.49 -49.12 -20.19
N GLN A 162 8.25 -49.93 -19.51
CA GLN A 162 9.34 -49.50 -18.64
C GLN A 162 10.28 -48.59 -19.42
N GLY A 163 10.47 -47.36 -18.95
CA GLY A 163 11.52 -46.48 -19.43
C GLY A 163 11.15 -45.06 -19.81
N GLN A 164 9.90 -44.64 -19.68
CA GLN A 164 9.57 -43.22 -19.87
C GLN A 164 9.20 -42.57 -18.52
N ASN A 165 10.19 -42.00 -17.87
CA ASN A 165 9.97 -41.08 -16.75
C ASN A 165 9.44 -39.76 -17.32
N ASN A 166 8.14 -39.67 -17.53
CA ASN A 166 7.48 -38.40 -17.82
C ASN A 166 7.36 -37.59 -16.51
N THR A 167 8.43 -36.94 -16.13
CA THR A 167 8.39 -35.97 -15.05
C THR A 167 7.69 -34.71 -15.59
N LYS A 168 6.42 -34.52 -15.25
CA LYS A 168 5.74 -33.26 -15.53
C LYS A 168 5.96 -32.35 -14.34
N MET A 169 6.62 -31.24 -14.58
CA MET A 169 6.71 -30.17 -13.58
C MET A 169 5.49 -29.27 -13.72
N TYR A 170 4.70 -29.17 -12.68
CA TYR A 170 3.58 -28.23 -12.59
C TYR A 170 3.99 -27.06 -11.72
N ILE A 171 3.91 -25.88 -12.30
CA ILE A 171 3.94 -24.63 -11.53
C ILE A 171 2.49 -24.25 -11.30
N MET A 172 1.97 -24.56 -10.12
CA MET A 172 0.63 -24.17 -9.73
C MET A 172 0.72 -22.84 -8.99
N ASN A 173 0.33 -21.79 -9.67
CA ASN A 173 0.13 -20.48 -9.11
C ASN A 173 -1.22 -19.97 -9.59
N SER A 174 -2.00 -19.40 -8.70
CA SER A 174 -3.17 -18.60 -9.07
C SER A 174 -2.77 -17.25 -9.70
N PHE A 175 -1.49 -16.99 -9.82
CA PHE A 175 -0.95 -15.90 -10.57
C PHE A 175 -1.17 -16.18 -12.06
N VAL A 176 -2.24 -15.67 -12.61
CA VAL A 176 -2.30 -15.41 -14.03
C VAL A 176 -1.46 -14.15 -14.24
N ALA A 177 -0.19 -14.33 -14.58
CA ALA A 177 0.59 -13.22 -15.07
C ALA A 177 -0.04 -12.85 -16.42
N ASP A 178 -0.69 -11.70 -16.48
CA ASP A 178 -0.95 -11.02 -17.74
C ASP A 178 0.43 -10.61 -18.31
N PHE A 179 0.92 -11.38 -19.23
CA PHE A 179 2.08 -11.05 -20.05
C PHE A 179 1.63 -10.28 -21.29
#